data_405465dbacf1cf496926037afc777368
#
_entry.id   405465dbacf1cf496926037afc777368
#
_cell.length_a   1.000
_cell.length_b   1.000
_cell.length_c   1.000
_cell.angle_alpha   90.00
_cell.angle_beta   90.00
_cell.angle_gamma   90.00
#
_symmetry.space_group_name_H-M   'P 1'
#
loop_
_entity.id
_entity.type
_entity.pdbx_description
1 polymer ?
#
loop_
_entity_poly.entity_id
_entity_poly.type
_entity_poly.pdbx_seq_one_letter_code
_entity_poly.pdbx_strand_id
1 'polypeptide(L)'
;MTAGLWIVPGESADRLARVFLASFPSGPWQANCYVAATAAGRDCVIVDPGVGAADGLRRLVSAHDLTPAGVLLTHGHIDHVASAAELADEYGVPAWIHVADRELLTDPAAGLGPEVAPLLAQLIGDQPLAEPADLRLFDEGVDVAGLSFEVIHAPGHRPGCVMLRTGLAGNDRADQVVFTGDVLFAGSIGRTDLPGGDHAVMLDTLRGPVLGLSDTS
;
A
#
# COMPACT_ATOMS: atom_id res chain seq x y z
N MET A 1 20.80 -9.21 2.65
CA MET A 1 20.63 -8.52 1.36
C MET A 1 20.06 -7.14 1.69
N THR A 2 20.78 -6.08 1.34
CA THR A 2 20.49 -4.70 1.74
C THR A 2 19.26 -4.17 1.00
N ALA A 3 18.26 -3.71 1.74
CA ALA A 3 17.12 -2.99 1.20
C ALA A 3 17.61 -1.75 0.45
N GLY A 4 17.42 -1.73 -0.86
CA GLY A 4 17.83 -0.62 -1.72
C GLY A 4 16.89 0.57 -1.58
N LEU A 5 17.36 1.60 -0.90
CA LEU A 5 16.75 2.93 -0.96
C LEU A 5 17.06 3.50 -2.35
N TRP A 6 16.08 3.58 -3.22
CA TRP A 6 16.25 4.20 -4.54
C TRP A 6 16.05 5.70 -4.44
N ILE A 7 17.13 6.43 -4.16
CA ILE A 7 17.21 7.88 -4.38
C ILE A 7 17.90 8.07 -5.73
N VAL A 8 17.24 8.70 -6.68
CA VAL A 8 17.84 9.06 -7.96
C VAL A 8 18.43 10.48 -7.86
N PRO A 9 19.76 10.67 -7.86
CA PRO A 9 20.35 11.98 -7.99
C PRO A 9 20.49 12.36 -9.46
N GLY A 10 20.05 13.54 -9.82
CA GLY A 10 20.28 14.16 -11.14
C GLY A 10 20.15 15.67 -11.00
N GLU A 11 21.30 16.36 -10.97
CA GLU A 11 21.36 17.82 -10.99
C GLU A 11 21.06 18.34 -12.40
N SER A 12 20.02 19.15 -12.54
CA SER A 12 19.98 20.34 -13.38
C SER A 12 18.79 21.20 -12.98
N ALA A 13 19.02 22.53 -12.96
CA ALA A 13 18.12 23.52 -12.45
C ALA A 13 16.93 23.77 -13.39
N ASP A 14 15.91 22.93 -13.25
CA ASP A 14 14.52 23.28 -13.55
C ASP A 14 13.66 22.46 -12.57
N ARG A 15 13.13 23.13 -11.53
CA ARG A 15 12.38 22.51 -10.44
C ARG A 15 10.95 22.21 -10.88
N LEU A 16 10.76 21.26 -11.72
CA LEU A 16 9.50 20.51 -11.80
C LEU A 16 9.53 19.52 -10.64
N ALA A 17 8.52 19.56 -9.79
CA ALA A 17 8.44 18.81 -8.57
C ALA A 17 8.57 17.31 -8.84
N ARG A 18 9.69 16.71 -8.48
CA ARG A 18 9.87 15.26 -8.53
C ARG A 18 9.08 14.65 -7.39
N VAL A 19 8.18 13.73 -7.68
CA VAL A 19 7.49 12.94 -6.64
C VAL A 19 8.55 12.25 -5.77
N PHE A 20 8.43 12.44 -4.45
CA PHE A 20 9.18 11.67 -3.48
C PHE A 20 8.53 10.30 -3.34
N LEU A 21 9.30 9.25 -3.56
CA LEU A 21 8.85 7.88 -3.37
C LEU A 21 9.92 7.11 -2.60
N ALA A 22 9.54 6.53 -1.47
CA ALA A 22 10.40 5.67 -0.68
C ALA A 22 9.64 4.40 -0.29
N SER A 23 10.36 3.29 -0.09
CA SER A 23 9.80 2.04 0.39
C SER A 23 10.78 1.30 1.27
N PHE A 24 10.24 0.44 2.13
CA PHE A 24 11.02 -0.52 2.89
C PHE A 24 10.17 -1.79 3.13
N PRO A 25 10.80 -2.96 3.17
CA PRO A 25 10.12 -4.20 3.52
C PRO A 25 9.86 -4.25 5.03
N SER A 26 8.70 -4.77 5.43
CA SER A 26 8.31 -4.92 6.83
C SER A 26 7.77 -6.30 7.15
N GLY A 27 7.84 -6.68 8.43
CA GLY A 27 7.34 -7.96 8.93
C GLY A 27 8.04 -9.19 8.36
N PRO A 28 7.55 -10.38 8.74
CA PRO A 28 8.16 -11.65 8.35
C PRO A 28 7.99 -11.98 6.86
N TRP A 29 6.94 -11.48 6.22
CA TRP A 29 6.70 -11.69 4.78
C TRP A 29 7.42 -10.68 3.90
N GLN A 30 8.06 -9.66 4.50
CA GLN A 30 8.79 -8.60 3.79
C GLN A 30 7.91 -7.84 2.79
N ALA A 31 6.62 -7.67 3.14
CA ALA A 31 5.72 -6.82 2.37
C ALA A 31 6.23 -5.37 2.37
N ASN A 32 6.13 -4.71 1.23
CA ASN A 32 6.63 -3.35 1.08
C ASN A 32 5.63 -2.34 1.65
N CYS A 33 6.09 -1.51 2.60
CA CYS A 33 5.42 -0.27 2.96
C CYS A 33 6.01 0.86 2.11
N TYR A 34 5.14 1.71 1.54
CA TYR A 34 5.56 2.84 0.71
C TYR A 34 5.16 4.18 1.33
N VAL A 35 5.93 5.21 0.98
CA VAL A 35 5.60 6.61 1.26
C VAL A 35 5.76 7.40 -0.03
N ALA A 36 4.71 8.13 -0.43
CA ALA A 36 4.71 8.98 -1.60
C ALA A 36 4.31 10.41 -1.22
N ALA A 37 5.00 11.39 -1.81
CA ALA A 37 4.71 12.82 -1.63
C ALA A 37 5.06 13.59 -2.91
N THR A 38 4.53 14.78 -3.07
CA THR A 38 4.90 15.66 -4.20
C THR A 38 6.37 16.09 -4.15
N ALA A 39 6.97 16.15 -2.96
CA ALA A 39 8.40 16.37 -2.72
C ALA A 39 8.73 16.02 -1.25
N ALA A 40 10.02 15.93 -0.90
CA ALA A 40 10.46 15.93 0.51
C ALA A 40 10.01 17.21 1.23
N GLY A 41 9.74 17.14 2.53
CA GLY A 41 9.25 18.27 3.33
C GLY A 41 7.79 18.66 3.03
N ARG A 42 7.00 17.75 2.47
CA ARG A 42 5.59 17.95 2.11
C ARG A 42 4.69 16.92 2.77
N ASP A 43 3.38 17.12 2.59
CA ASP A 43 2.40 16.13 2.94
C ASP A 43 2.67 14.84 2.15
N CYS A 44 2.51 13.70 2.81
CA CYS A 44 2.74 12.40 2.20
C CYS A 44 1.56 11.44 2.45
N VAL A 45 1.49 10.43 1.59
CA VAL A 45 0.60 9.30 1.77
C VAL A 45 1.43 8.06 2.11
N ILE A 46 0.88 7.25 3.00
CA ILE A 46 1.43 5.95 3.39
C ILE A 46 0.64 4.88 2.64
N VAL A 47 1.31 3.89 2.05
CA VAL A 47 0.66 2.77 1.38
C VAL A 47 1.13 1.47 2.03
N ASP A 48 0.18 0.62 2.42
CA ASP A 48 0.36 -0.71 2.99
C ASP A 48 1.31 -0.76 4.21
N PRO A 49 0.99 -0.08 5.32
CA PRO A 49 1.77 -0.20 6.55
C PRO A 49 1.44 -1.50 7.28
N GLY A 50 2.13 -2.58 6.91
CA GLY A 50 1.93 -3.93 7.43
C GLY A 50 2.55 -4.17 8.80
N VAL A 51 2.76 -5.46 9.11
CA VAL A 51 3.34 -5.91 10.40
C VAL A 51 4.69 -5.26 10.64
N GLY A 52 4.84 -4.54 11.76
CA GLY A 52 6.10 -3.93 12.19
C GLY A 52 6.56 -2.74 11.35
N ALA A 53 5.70 -2.17 10.50
CA ALA A 53 6.03 -1.01 9.67
C ALA A 53 6.15 0.29 10.46
N ALA A 54 5.45 0.44 11.59
CA ALA A 54 5.28 1.71 12.29
C ALA A 54 6.59 2.43 12.63
N ASP A 55 7.54 1.75 13.26
CA ASP A 55 8.81 2.38 13.64
C ASP A 55 9.69 2.77 12.42
N GLY A 56 9.68 1.94 11.38
CA GLY A 56 10.35 2.24 10.12
C GLY A 56 9.79 3.49 9.48
N LEU A 57 8.47 3.60 9.49
CA LEU A 57 7.74 4.71 8.91
C LEU A 57 7.94 6.01 9.68
N ARG A 58 7.88 6.00 11.02
CA ARG A 58 8.19 7.17 11.86
C ARG A 58 9.59 7.72 11.56
N ARG A 59 10.59 6.84 11.45
CA ARG A 59 11.97 7.23 11.09
C ARG A 59 12.05 7.86 9.69
N LEU A 60 11.38 7.26 8.70
CA LEU A 60 11.37 7.76 7.33
C LEU A 60 10.69 9.12 7.24
N VAL A 61 9.52 9.27 7.83
CA VAL A 61 8.77 10.53 7.90
C VAL A 61 9.61 11.62 8.52
N SER A 62 10.24 11.36 9.68
CA SER A 62 11.11 12.32 10.37
C SER A 62 12.37 12.67 9.58
N ALA A 63 13.01 11.68 8.94
CA ALA A 63 14.27 11.89 8.19
C ALA A 63 14.09 12.77 6.94
N HIS A 64 12.88 12.85 6.41
CA HIS A 64 12.57 13.61 5.19
C HIS A 64 11.61 14.78 5.41
N ASP A 65 11.36 15.17 6.68
CA ASP A 65 10.45 16.25 7.08
C ASP A 65 9.06 16.14 6.47
N LEU A 66 8.56 14.89 6.35
CA LEU A 66 7.26 14.61 5.75
C LEU A 66 6.13 14.74 6.78
N THR A 67 4.92 15.05 6.31
CA THR A 67 3.70 15.11 7.14
C THR A 67 2.68 14.12 6.59
N PRO A 68 2.40 12.98 7.27
CA PRO A 68 1.36 12.06 6.83
C PRO A 68 -0.01 12.75 6.72
N ALA A 69 -0.70 12.54 5.61
CA ALA A 69 -2.03 13.09 5.32
C ALA A 69 -3.06 12.00 5.02
N GLY A 70 -2.64 10.74 4.89
CA GLY A 70 -3.54 9.62 4.69
C GLY A 70 -2.82 8.28 4.56
N VAL A 71 -3.57 7.21 4.76
CA VAL A 71 -3.13 5.81 4.61
C VAL A 71 -3.98 5.13 3.55
N LEU A 72 -3.37 4.53 2.53
CA LEU A 72 -4.06 3.80 1.48
C LEU A 72 -3.71 2.31 1.58
N LEU A 73 -4.71 1.44 1.53
CA LEU A 73 -4.55 -0.01 1.68
C LEU A 73 -4.93 -0.71 0.38
N THR A 74 -3.98 -1.40 -0.24
CA THR A 74 -4.23 -2.12 -1.49
C THR A 74 -5.17 -3.29 -1.31
N HIS A 75 -5.12 -3.96 -0.15
CA HIS A 75 -6.02 -5.04 0.25
C HIS A 75 -5.92 -5.29 1.77
N GLY A 76 -6.71 -6.24 2.29
CA GLY A 76 -6.89 -6.41 3.74
C GLY A 76 -5.97 -7.43 4.42
N HIS A 77 -5.00 -8.07 3.76
CA HIS A 77 -4.11 -8.99 4.45
C HIS A 77 -3.23 -8.30 5.48
N ILE A 78 -2.97 -8.99 6.57
CA ILE A 78 -2.33 -8.42 7.77
C ILE A 78 -0.94 -7.84 7.51
N ASP A 79 -0.18 -8.40 6.60
CA ASP A 79 1.13 -7.92 6.20
C ASP A 79 1.09 -6.59 5.42
N HIS A 80 -0.11 -6.12 5.05
CA HIS A 80 -0.36 -4.82 4.44
C HIS A 80 -1.09 -3.84 5.36
N VAL A 81 -1.83 -4.33 6.39
CA VAL A 81 -2.73 -3.47 7.17
C VAL A 81 -2.42 -3.39 8.66
N ALA A 82 -1.54 -4.24 9.22
CA ALA A 82 -1.41 -4.40 10.67
C ALA A 82 -1.06 -3.12 11.43
N SER A 83 -0.32 -2.19 10.83
CA SER A 83 0.02 -0.90 11.46
C SER A 83 -0.88 0.26 10.99
N ALA A 84 -1.93 -0.01 10.19
CA ALA A 84 -2.73 1.05 9.57
C ALA A 84 -3.51 1.88 10.59
N ALA A 85 -4.21 1.22 11.54
CA ALA A 85 -4.98 1.91 12.56
C ALA A 85 -4.07 2.71 13.50
N GLU A 86 -2.99 2.09 14.00
CA GLU A 86 -2.00 2.76 14.85
C GLU A 86 -1.48 4.05 14.22
N LEU A 87 -1.06 3.99 12.95
CA LEU A 87 -0.47 5.14 12.27
C LEU A 87 -1.49 6.20 11.85
N ALA A 88 -2.66 5.78 11.34
CA ALA A 88 -3.71 6.70 10.97
C ALA A 88 -4.20 7.49 12.20
N ASP A 89 -4.42 6.82 13.33
CA ASP A 89 -4.88 7.45 14.56
C ASP A 89 -3.79 8.32 15.22
N GLU A 90 -2.51 7.88 15.19
CA GLU A 90 -1.38 8.67 15.71
C GLU A 90 -1.22 10.00 14.95
N TYR A 91 -1.32 9.96 13.61
CA TYR A 91 -1.20 11.15 12.79
C TYR A 91 -2.52 11.93 12.63
N GLY A 92 -3.65 11.37 13.09
CA GLY A 92 -4.98 11.98 12.97
C GLY A 92 -5.45 12.11 11.52
N VAL A 93 -5.16 11.11 10.68
CA VAL A 93 -5.42 11.11 9.24
C VAL A 93 -6.36 9.98 8.83
N PRO A 94 -7.11 10.14 7.73
CA PRO A 94 -7.98 9.08 7.23
C PRO A 94 -7.18 7.91 6.64
N ALA A 95 -7.79 6.72 6.69
CA ALA A 95 -7.33 5.53 5.99
C ALA A 95 -8.40 5.02 5.01
N TRP A 96 -7.98 4.48 3.87
CA TRP A 96 -8.89 3.96 2.84
C TRP A 96 -8.62 2.50 2.56
N ILE A 97 -9.70 1.74 2.39
CA ILE A 97 -9.70 0.34 1.98
C ILE A 97 -10.89 0.05 1.06
N HIS A 98 -10.81 -0.98 0.24
CA HIS A 98 -11.96 -1.47 -0.50
C HIS A 98 -12.96 -2.19 0.43
N VAL A 99 -14.26 -1.98 0.22
CA VAL A 99 -15.32 -2.49 1.10
C VAL A 99 -15.26 -4.01 1.31
N ALA A 100 -14.88 -4.77 0.28
CA ALA A 100 -14.83 -6.23 0.33
C ALA A 100 -13.72 -6.80 1.23
N ASP A 101 -12.75 -5.99 1.63
CA ASP A 101 -11.66 -6.40 2.52
C ASP A 101 -11.69 -5.69 3.89
N ARG A 102 -12.70 -4.83 4.15
CA ARG A 102 -12.83 -4.09 5.39
C ARG A 102 -12.81 -4.98 6.64
N GLU A 103 -13.48 -6.12 6.59
CA GLU A 103 -13.58 -7.04 7.73
C GLU A 103 -12.20 -7.52 8.22
N LEU A 104 -11.22 -7.61 7.31
CA LEU A 104 -9.87 -8.09 7.64
C LEU A 104 -9.07 -7.13 8.53
N LEU A 105 -9.49 -5.87 8.63
CA LEU A 105 -8.90 -4.91 9.57
C LEU A 105 -9.09 -5.33 11.04
N THR A 106 -10.14 -6.11 11.33
CA THR A 106 -10.46 -6.58 12.69
C THR A 106 -10.40 -8.11 12.82
N ASP A 107 -10.56 -8.83 11.73
CA ASP A 107 -10.47 -10.30 11.67
C ASP A 107 -9.51 -10.76 10.57
N PRO A 108 -8.18 -10.68 10.77
CA PRO A 108 -7.20 -11.10 9.78
C PRO A 108 -7.24 -12.62 9.50
N ALA A 109 -7.79 -13.43 10.41
CA ALA A 109 -7.92 -14.87 10.21
C ALA A 109 -8.93 -15.21 9.10
N ALA A 110 -9.94 -14.37 8.87
CA ALA A 110 -10.90 -14.55 7.79
C ALA A 110 -10.22 -14.51 6.40
N GLY A 111 -9.08 -13.81 6.26
CA GLY A 111 -8.31 -13.75 5.01
C GLY A 111 -7.23 -14.82 4.86
N LEU A 112 -6.82 -15.47 5.93
CA LEU A 112 -5.68 -16.38 5.94
C LEU A 112 -6.05 -17.84 6.26
N GLY A 113 -7.24 -18.06 6.83
CA GLY A 113 -7.69 -19.36 7.32
C GLY A 113 -7.38 -19.58 8.82
N PRO A 114 -8.15 -20.46 9.48
CA PRO A 114 -8.07 -20.63 10.93
C PRO A 114 -6.75 -21.24 11.42
N GLU A 115 -6.03 -21.94 10.56
CA GLU A 115 -4.73 -22.58 10.87
C GLU A 115 -3.63 -21.58 11.18
N VAL A 116 -3.76 -20.32 10.74
CA VAL A 116 -2.77 -19.27 11.00
C VAL A 116 -3.01 -18.51 12.31
N ALA A 117 -4.12 -18.75 13.01
CA ALA A 117 -4.44 -18.04 14.24
C ALA A 117 -3.30 -18.06 15.30
N PRO A 118 -2.58 -19.18 15.54
CA PRO A 118 -1.45 -19.17 16.46
C PRO A 118 -0.28 -18.28 16.02
N LEU A 119 -0.03 -18.20 14.70
CA LEU A 119 1.00 -17.34 14.14
C LEU A 119 0.59 -15.87 14.26
N LEU A 120 -0.68 -15.57 13.98
CA LEU A 120 -1.23 -14.21 14.13
C LEU A 120 -1.06 -13.71 15.57
N ALA A 121 -1.42 -14.53 16.58
CA ALA A 121 -1.22 -14.17 17.98
C ALA A 121 0.25 -13.86 18.32
N GLN A 122 1.22 -14.54 17.71
CA GLN A 122 2.64 -14.24 17.90
C GLN A 122 3.06 -12.92 17.23
N LEU A 123 2.47 -12.56 16.10
CA LEU A 123 2.86 -11.40 15.30
C LEU A 123 2.26 -10.08 15.80
N ILE A 124 1.01 -10.13 16.24
CA ILE A 124 0.26 -8.94 16.67
C ILE A 124 -0.07 -8.95 18.17
N GLY A 125 0.31 -10.04 18.90
CA GLY A 125 -0.05 -10.24 20.29
C GLY A 125 -1.52 -10.57 20.48
N ASP A 126 -1.97 -10.50 21.74
CA ASP A 126 -3.37 -10.79 22.14
C ASP A 126 -4.31 -9.58 21.93
N GLN A 127 -3.80 -8.45 21.41
CA GLN A 127 -4.63 -7.27 21.17
C GLN A 127 -5.37 -7.45 19.84
N PRO A 128 -6.70 -7.29 19.83
CA PRO A 128 -7.44 -7.30 18.57
C PRO A 128 -6.98 -6.11 17.72
N LEU A 129 -6.83 -6.36 16.41
CA LEU A 129 -6.68 -5.27 15.45
C LEU A 129 -7.95 -4.41 15.48
N ALA A 130 -7.79 -3.12 15.23
CA ALA A 130 -8.88 -2.16 15.17
C ALA A 130 -8.96 -1.52 13.80
N GLU A 131 -10.15 -1.06 13.45
CA GLU A 131 -10.28 -0.14 12.32
C GLU A 131 -9.71 1.24 12.70
N PRO A 132 -9.07 1.96 11.74
CA PRO A 132 -8.73 3.37 11.93
C PRO A 132 -9.95 4.21 12.32
N ALA A 133 -9.80 5.21 13.19
CA ALA A 133 -10.90 6.05 13.67
C ALA A 133 -11.60 6.81 12.51
N ASP A 134 -10.85 7.25 11.49
CA ASP A 134 -11.41 7.83 10.23
C ASP A 134 -11.18 6.83 9.09
N LEU A 135 -11.92 5.73 9.10
CA LEU A 135 -11.89 4.75 8.01
C LEU A 135 -12.85 5.18 6.90
N ARG A 136 -12.34 5.22 5.68
CA ARG A 136 -13.07 5.51 4.46
C ARG A 136 -13.03 4.34 3.49
N LEU A 137 -14.03 4.22 2.65
CA LEU A 137 -14.05 3.22 1.59
C LEU A 137 -13.61 3.87 0.28
N PHE A 138 -12.83 3.12 -0.52
CA PHE A 138 -12.49 3.56 -1.86
C PHE A 138 -13.73 3.71 -2.72
N ASP A 139 -13.74 4.77 -3.50
CA ASP A 139 -14.55 4.99 -4.69
C ASP A 139 -13.61 4.94 -5.92
N GLU A 140 -13.90 5.67 -6.99
CA GLU A 140 -13.11 5.66 -8.23
C GLU A 140 -11.73 6.32 -8.09
N GLY A 141 -11.53 7.17 -7.08
CA GLY A 141 -10.27 7.85 -6.85
C GLY A 141 -10.14 8.47 -5.46
N VAL A 142 -8.92 8.87 -5.11
CA VAL A 142 -8.60 9.58 -3.86
C VAL A 142 -7.60 10.69 -4.13
N ASP A 143 -7.94 11.91 -3.72
CA ASP A 143 -7.02 13.05 -3.69
C ASP A 143 -6.49 13.23 -2.26
N VAL A 144 -5.18 13.04 -2.07
CA VAL A 144 -4.52 13.12 -0.77
C VAL A 144 -3.06 13.56 -0.92
N ALA A 145 -2.54 14.34 0.01
CA ALA A 145 -1.15 14.84 -0.01
C ALA A 145 -0.75 15.57 -1.31
N GLY A 146 -1.70 16.19 -2.02
CA GLY A 146 -1.47 16.82 -3.31
C GLY A 146 -1.22 15.85 -4.46
N LEU A 147 -1.47 14.56 -4.25
CA LEU A 147 -1.46 13.50 -5.25
C LEU A 147 -2.88 13.03 -5.55
N SER A 148 -3.17 12.75 -6.82
CA SER A 148 -4.44 12.16 -7.25
C SER A 148 -4.20 10.69 -7.58
N PHE A 149 -4.89 9.80 -6.87
CA PHE A 149 -4.83 8.36 -7.07
C PHE A 149 -6.09 7.89 -7.78
N GLU A 150 -5.92 7.24 -8.91
CA GLU A 150 -6.96 6.39 -9.50
C GLU A 150 -6.98 5.05 -8.78
N VAL A 151 -8.15 4.58 -8.40
CA VAL A 151 -8.37 3.30 -7.73
C VAL A 151 -8.87 2.29 -8.76
N ILE A 152 -8.03 1.33 -9.09
CA ILE A 152 -8.32 0.28 -10.08
C ILE A 152 -8.65 -1.01 -9.34
N HIS A 153 -9.91 -1.43 -9.35
CA HIS A 153 -10.31 -2.71 -8.75
C HIS A 153 -9.65 -3.87 -9.46
N ALA A 154 -8.93 -4.70 -8.73
CA ALA A 154 -8.04 -5.75 -9.25
C ALA A 154 -8.18 -7.07 -8.45
N PRO A 155 -9.38 -7.68 -8.40
CA PRO A 155 -9.63 -8.85 -7.58
C PRO A 155 -8.89 -10.09 -8.10
N GLY A 156 -8.78 -11.11 -7.23
CA GLY A 156 -8.20 -12.41 -7.57
C GLY A 156 -7.30 -12.95 -6.48
N HIS A 157 -6.39 -12.16 -5.92
CA HIS A 157 -5.70 -12.49 -4.68
C HIS A 157 -6.64 -12.33 -3.48
N ARG A 158 -7.36 -11.19 -3.42
CA ARG A 158 -8.48 -10.91 -2.51
C ARG A 158 -9.62 -10.24 -3.30
N PRO A 159 -10.88 -10.35 -2.83
CA PRO A 159 -12.00 -9.67 -3.47
C PRO A 159 -11.87 -8.13 -3.46
N GLY A 160 -11.21 -7.59 -2.42
CA GLY A 160 -11.02 -6.16 -2.23
C GLY A 160 -9.70 -5.61 -2.75
N CYS A 161 -8.91 -6.40 -3.49
CA CYS A 161 -7.66 -5.89 -4.07
C CYS A 161 -7.91 -4.70 -4.98
N VAL A 162 -7.11 -3.64 -4.79
CA VAL A 162 -7.04 -2.50 -5.69
C VAL A 162 -5.59 -2.24 -6.08
N MET A 163 -5.39 -1.72 -7.29
CA MET A 163 -4.16 -1.07 -7.68
C MET A 163 -4.36 0.44 -7.59
N LEU A 164 -3.36 1.15 -7.05
CA LEU A 164 -3.41 2.59 -6.85
C LEU A 164 -2.44 3.25 -7.82
N ARG A 165 -2.98 3.97 -8.82
CA ARG A 165 -2.20 4.64 -9.85
C ARG A 165 -2.14 6.14 -9.62
N THR A 166 -0.95 6.73 -9.65
CA THR A 166 -0.75 8.19 -9.57
C THR A 166 0.33 8.67 -10.53
N GLY A 167 0.24 9.90 -10.99
CA GLY A 167 1.22 10.49 -11.90
C GLY A 167 2.54 10.79 -11.19
N LEU A 168 3.64 10.69 -11.94
CA LEU A 168 5.00 11.04 -11.52
C LEU A 168 5.45 12.29 -12.27
N ALA A 169 5.01 13.48 -11.88
CA ALA A 169 5.44 14.71 -12.52
C ALA A 169 6.98 14.87 -12.43
N GLY A 170 7.62 15.12 -13.57
CA GLY A 170 9.07 15.41 -13.64
C GLY A 170 10.00 14.19 -13.51
N ASN A 171 9.51 12.98 -13.77
CA ASN A 171 10.35 11.79 -13.83
C ASN A 171 10.63 11.42 -15.30
N ASP A 172 11.91 11.37 -15.69
CA ASP A 172 12.33 11.05 -17.07
C ASP A 172 12.21 9.55 -17.42
N ARG A 173 11.88 8.68 -16.45
CA ARG A 173 11.84 7.23 -16.61
C ARG A 173 10.43 6.65 -16.64
N ALA A 174 9.49 7.31 -15.96
CA ALA A 174 8.11 6.87 -15.88
C ALA A 174 7.17 8.06 -15.70
N ASP A 175 6.02 8.02 -16.33
CA ASP A 175 4.99 9.05 -16.22
C ASP A 175 4.06 8.83 -15.02
N GLN A 176 4.06 7.62 -14.48
CA GLN A 176 3.19 7.19 -13.40
C GLN A 176 3.82 6.08 -12.54
N VAL A 177 3.29 5.90 -11.34
CA VAL A 177 3.55 4.75 -10.48
C VAL A 177 2.24 4.04 -10.17
N VAL A 178 2.32 2.71 -10.08
CA VAL A 178 1.18 1.87 -9.69
C VAL A 178 1.60 1.02 -8.50
N PHE A 179 0.91 1.19 -7.37
CA PHE A 179 1.05 0.32 -6.21
C PHE A 179 0.12 -0.87 -6.42
N THR A 180 0.69 -2.03 -6.71
CA THR A 180 -0.05 -3.22 -7.13
C THR A 180 -0.46 -4.13 -5.98
N GLY A 181 0.03 -3.88 -4.76
CA GLY A 181 -0.12 -4.83 -3.66
C GLY A 181 0.29 -6.23 -4.10
N ASP A 182 -0.54 -7.21 -3.75
CA ASP A 182 -0.35 -8.62 -4.09
C ASP A 182 -1.03 -9.05 -5.41
N VAL A 183 -1.31 -8.11 -6.31
CA VAL A 183 -1.79 -8.45 -7.66
C VAL A 183 -0.61 -8.85 -8.56
N LEU A 184 0.45 -8.04 -8.59
CA LEU A 184 1.60 -8.20 -9.49
C LEU A 184 2.92 -7.99 -8.76
N PHE A 185 3.84 -8.93 -8.93
CA PHE A 185 5.23 -8.85 -8.46
C PHE A 185 6.23 -8.86 -9.60
N ALA A 186 7.49 -8.58 -9.32
CA ALA A 186 8.56 -8.75 -10.28
C ALA A 186 8.74 -10.24 -10.64
N GLY A 187 8.14 -10.66 -11.77
CA GLY A 187 8.23 -12.02 -12.29
C GLY A 187 7.21 -13.02 -11.72
N SER A 188 6.23 -12.58 -10.94
CA SER A 188 5.15 -13.45 -10.44
C SER A 188 3.87 -12.66 -10.14
N ILE A 189 2.85 -13.36 -9.68
CA ILE A 189 1.58 -12.80 -9.23
C ILE A 189 1.26 -13.27 -7.81
N GLY A 190 0.35 -12.58 -7.14
CA GLY A 190 -0.17 -13.00 -5.84
C GLY A 190 -0.82 -14.37 -5.89
N ARG A 191 -0.73 -15.11 -4.77
CA ARG A 191 -1.40 -16.40 -4.61
C ARG A 191 -2.92 -16.22 -4.61
N THR A 192 -3.64 -17.27 -5.00
CA THR A 192 -5.11 -17.25 -5.12
C THR A 192 -5.77 -18.40 -4.39
N ASP A 193 -5.04 -19.07 -3.50
CA ASP A 193 -5.46 -20.26 -2.76
C ASP A 193 -5.86 -19.98 -1.30
N LEU A 194 -5.76 -18.72 -0.85
CA LEU A 194 -6.26 -18.29 0.45
C LEU A 194 -7.76 -17.99 0.41
N PRO A 195 -8.44 -17.92 1.58
CA PRO A 195 -9.87 -17.55 1.65
C PRO A 195 -10.16 -16.27 0.87
N GLY A 196 -11.15 -16.31 -0.03
CA GLY A 196 -11.51 -15.22 -0.93
C GLY A 196 -10.67 -15.10 -2.21
N GLY A 197 -9.58 -15.87 -2.33
CA GLY A 197 -8.79 -15.94 -3.56
C GLY A 197 -9.52 -16.70 -4.68
N ASP A 198 -9.34 -16.25 -5.94
CA ASP A 198 -9.90 -16.89 -7.13
C ASP A 198 -8.92 -16.74 -8.31
N HIS A 199 -8.39 -17.88 -8.76
CA HIS A 199 -7.39 -17.89 -9.84
C HIS A 199 -7.96 -17.45 -11.19
N ALA A 200 -9.21 -17.79 -11.48
CA ALA A 200 -9.83 -17.38 -12.75
C ALA A 200 -10.04 -15.87 -12.79
N VAL A 201 -10.52 -15.29 -11.69
CA VAL A 201 -10.65 -13.84 -11.52
C VAL A 201 -9.30 -13.16 -11.60
N MET A 202 -8.23 -13.72 -10.99
CA MET A 202 -6.87 -13.18 -11.12
C MET A 202 -6.41 -13.14 -12.57
N LEU A 203 -6.65 -14.18 -13.35
CA LEU A 203 -6.29 -14.19 -14.77
C LEU A 203 -7.04 -13.12 -15.57
N ASP A 204 -8.30 -12.86 -15.24
CA ASP A 204 -9.07 -11.79 -15.88
C ASP A 204 -8.57 -10.39 -15.47
N THR A 205 -8.21 -10.21 -14.20
CA THR A 205 -7.53 -8.99 -13.71
C THR A 205 -6.22 -8.75 -14.46
N LEU A 206 -5.40 -9.78 -14.65
CA LEU A 206 -4.14 -9.65 -15.39
C LEU A 206 -4.37 -9.29 -16.86
N ARG A 207 -5.35 -9.91 -17.53
CA ARG A 207 -5.66 -9.65 -18.96
C ARG A 207 -6.29 -8.29 -19.20
N GLY A 208 -7.10 -7.81 -18.27
CA GLY A 208 -7.79 -6.52 -18.34
C GLY A 208 -6.97 -5.39 -17.68
N PRO A 209 -7.20 -5.10 -16.40
CA PRO A 209 -6.58 -3.96 -15.71
C PRO A 209 -5.06 -3.91 -15.81
N VAL A 210 -4.35 -5.06 -15.62
CA VAL A 210 -2.88 -5.06 -15.59
C VAL A 210 -2.28 -4.85 -16.98
N LEU A 211 -2.72 -5.60 -18.00
CA LEU A 211 -2.25 -5.38 -19.38
C LEU A 211 -2.75 -4.08 -19.99
N GLY A 212 -3.74 -3.42 -19.39
CA GLY A 212 -4.20 -2.08 -19.76
C GLY A 212 -3.34 -0.95 -19.20
N LEU A 213 -2.37 -1.23 -18.30
CA LEU A 213 -1.44 -0.23 -17.82
C LEU A 213 -0.50 0.24 -18.94
N SER A 214 -0.05 1.48 -18.86
CA SER A 214 0.92 2.03 -19.79
C SER A 214 2.29 1.36 -19.61
N ASP A 215 3.02 1.16 -20.71
CA ASP A 215 4.41 0.67 -20.68
C ASP A 215 5.38 1.64 -19.96
N THR A 216 4.94 2.85 -19.65
CA THR A 216 5.68 3.87 -18.89
C THR A 216 5.31 3.92 -17.39
N SER A 217 4.59 2.91 -16.90
CA SER A 217 4.19 2.82 -15.47
C SER A 217 5.28 2.21 -14.61
#